data_a55ce74d67dab002adb09f3ead7d071d
#
_entry.id   a55ce74d67dab002adb09f3ead7d071d
#
_cell.length_a   1.000
_cell.length_b   1.000
_cell.length_c   1.000
_cell.angle_alpha   90.00
_cell.angle_beta   90.00
_cell.angle_gamma   90.00
#
_symmetry.space_group_name_H-M   'P 1'
#
loop_
_entity.id
_entity.type
_entity.pdbx_description
1 polymer ?
#
loop_
_entity_poly.entity_id
_entity_poly.type
_entity_poly.pdbx_seq_one_letter_code
_entity_poly.pdbx_strand_id
1 'polypeptide(L)'
;MKFNDAPIVSISDAFDGGNGKFVETTTSGGQATVKVQIKPDIYTELEKKHHFQHFYFRSAVKGAGKVKYAITNAGDASYAKAWKDSTTFASVNPSDPGSWKRVLDTSYDASTGHLTWSYNHKASGSVYFAYFPPFSYERHLELISSCESSPDCEVKSLGKTLDGREIECVSLGSGNRTCWITHRQHPGENMAEYYAEGLLTRLLGLDSSGSVDGMVARVLKMYTFHIVPSMNPDGAARGHLRTNACGANLNREWASTGEEGADDYYEAPTLERSPEVYHVLRKMDETGVDAFLDVHGDEALPFNFLAGSEGCTNWSSRLKALHGAFLASYERANSDMQRKISYEPDEPNHALTNICSNQIALRFNCFSVTLEQPFKDCLTNPDPERGWNPARAAQLGKSVIDALAYVYPYLRDETEFWNSLPAEDAYVRPTNKYN
;
A
#
# COMPACT_ATOMS: atom_id res chain seq x y z
N MET A 1 -11.78 -33.04 35.16
CA MET A 1 -10.55 -32.34 35.57
C MET A 1 -10.76 -30.84 35.29
N LYS A 2 -10.76 -30.02 36.33
CA LYS A 2 -10.78 -28.57 36.17
C LYS A 2 -9.34 -28.17 35.89
N PHE A 3 -9.01 -27.92 34.62
CA PHE A 3 -7.76 -27.24 34.26
C PHE A 3 -7.95 -25.75 34.58
N ASN A 4 -7.53 -25.33 35.76
CA ASN A 4 -7.39 -23.94 36.16
C ASN A 4 -6.02 -23.36 35.70
N ASP A 5 -5.33 -24.05 34.82
CA ASP A 5 -4.02 -23.64 34.34
C ASP A 5 -4.19 -22.69 33.12
N ALA A 6 -3.45 -21.60 33.16
CA ALA A 6 -3.39 -20.67 32.02
C ALA A 6 -2.98 -21.43 30.74
N PRO A 7 -3.52 -21.05 29.56
CA PRO A 7 -3.16 -21.71 28.31
C PRO A 7 -1.66 -21.67 28.05
N ILE A 8 -1.09 -22.79 27.59
CA ILE A 8 0.31 -22.85 27.16
C ILE A 8 0.37 -22.24 25.74
N VAL A 9 1.23 -21.25 25.57
CA VAL A 9 1.34 -20.48 24.31
C VAL A 9 2.73 -20.63 23.71
N SER A 10 2.79 -20.82 22.40
CA SER A 10 4.03 -20.72 21.61
C SER A 10 3.84 -19.73 20.46
N ILE A 11 4.88 -18.93 20.17
CA ILE A 11 4.90 -17.93 19.10
C ILE A 11 5.86 -18.37 18.01
N SER A 12 5.48 -18.09 16.75
CA SER A 12 6.33 -18.31 15.60
C SER A 12 6.08 -17.21 14.56
N ASP A 13 7.16 -16.73 13.95
CA ASP A 13 7.16 -15.84 12.79
C ASP A 13 8.01 -16.42 11.63
N ALA A 14 8.30 -17.73 11.69
CA ALA A 14 9.11 -18.43 10.71
C ALA A 14 8.25 -18.88 9.51
N PHE A 15 7.72 -17.91 8.77
CA PHE A 15 6.93 -18.09 7.55
C PHE A 15 6.91 -16.78 6.75
N ASP A 16 6.39 -16.81 5.52
CA ASP A 16 6.33 -15.67 4.61
C ASP A 16 5.70 -14.42 5.25
N GLY A 17 6.43 -13.30 5.20
CA GLY A 17 6.01 -12.02 5.78
C GLY A 17 6.02 -11.99 7.31
N GLY A 18 6.50 -13.05 7.98
CA GLY A 18 6.49 -13.18 9.44
C GLY A 18 7.44 -12.22 10.14
N ASN A 19 6.92 -11.51 11.15
CA ASN A 19 7.67 -10.61 12.03
C ASN A 19 7.03 -10.55 13.42
N GLY A 20 7.71 -11.11 14.41
CA GLY A 20 7.18 -11.17 15.77
C GLY A 20 8.07 -12.00 16.71
N LYS A 21 9.19 -11.43 17.16
CA LYS A 21 10.14 -12.09 18.07
C LYS A 21 9.52 -12.34 19.43
N PHE A 22 9.39 -13.61 19.80
CA PHE A 22 8.97 -14.00 21.15
C PHE A 22 9.97 -13.52 22.21
N VAL A 23 9.45 -12.96 23.30
CA VAL A 23 10.26 -12.50 24.45
C VAL A 23 10.04 -13.42 25.62
N GLU A 24 8.82 -13.46 26.17
CA GLU A 24 8.47 -14.29 27.30
C GLU A 24 6.95 -14.50 27.41
N THR A 25 6.55 -15.46 28.22
CA THR A 25 5.18 -15.60 28.72
C THR A 25 5.18 -15.50 30.23
N THR A 26 4.38 -14.60 30.77
CA THR A 26 4.17 -14.47 32.23
C THR A 26 2.75 -14.88 32.57
N THR A 27 2.54 -15.44 33.77
CA THR A 27 1.20 -15.83 34.28
C THR A 27 0.94 -15.13 35.59
N SER A 28 -0.18 -14.45 35.70
CA SER A 28 -0.64 -13.82 36.94
C SER A 28 -2.14 -13.96 37.05
N GLY A 29 -2.61 -14.42 38.22
CA GLY A 29 -4.03 -14.64 38.48
C GLY A 29 -4.73 -15.58 37.49
N GLY A 30 -4.01 -16.56 36.92
CA GLY A 30 -4.55 -17.51 35.94
C GLY A 30 -4.64 -16.96 34.50
N GLN A 31 -4.17 -15.73 34.26
CA GLN A 31 -4.10 -15.14 32.92
C GLN A 31 -2.67 -15.17 32.38
N ALA A 32 -2.49 -15.75 31.19
CA ALA A 32 -1.22 -15.67 30.46
C ALA A 32 -1.09 -14.31 29.76
N THR A 33 0.11 -13.72 29.85
CA THR A 33 0.52 -12.54 29.07
C THR A 33 1.74 -12.92 28.23
N VAL A 34 1.62 -12.82 26.93
CA VAL A 34 2.66 -13.11 25.94
C VAL A 34 3.27 -11.81 25.48
N LYS A 35 4.59 -11.68 25.62
CA LYS A 35 5.35 -10.52 25.16
C LYS A 35 6.08 -10.84 23.87
N VAL A 36 5.96 -9.95 22.90
CA VAL A 36 6.53 -10.03 21.56
C VAL A 36 7.23 -8.72 21.24
N GLN A 37 8.24 -8.75 20.40
CA GLN A 37 8.89 -7.58 19.83
C GLN A 37 8.82 -7.63 18.31
N ILE A 38 8.66 -6.48 17.68
CA ILE A 38 8.82 -6.31 16.24
C ILE A 38 10.32 -6.28 15.95
N LYS A 39 10.76 -7.05 14.95
CA LYS A 39 12.13 -7.01 14.44
C LYS A 39 12.27 -5.84 13.46
N PRO A 40 13.36 -5.07 13.53
CA PRO A 40 13.62 -4.02 12.56
C PRO A 40 13.97 -4.61 11.18
N ASP A 41 13.69 -3.84 10.15
CA ASP A 41 14.25 -4.08 8.82
C ASP A 41 15.78 -3.99 8.88
N ILE A 42 16.47 -4.66 7.96
CA ILE A 42 17.85 -4.27 7.66
C ILE A 42 17.85 -2.89 7.01
N TYR A 43 18.93 -2.15 7.18
CA TYR A 43 19.05 -0.81 6.62
C TYR A 43 20.47 -0.58 6.09
N THR A 44 20.60 0.40 5.20
CA THR A 44 21.89 0.86 4.68
C THR A 44 22.34 2.13 5.40
N GLU A 45 23.61 2.53 5.19
CA GLU A 45 24.11 3.82 5.69
C GLU A 45 23.29 5.02 5.20
N LEU A 46 22.67 4.92 4.00
CA LEU A 46 21.82 5.99 3.47
C LEU A 46 20.53 6.14 4.25
N GLU A 47 19.90 5.05 4.69
CA GLU A 47 18.68 5.13 5.51
C GLU A 47 18.98 5.65 6.93
N LYS A 48 20.18 5.41 7.46
CA LYS A 48 20.69 5.88 8.78
C LYS A 48 19.79 5.59 9.97
N LYS A 49 18.78 4.71 9.81
CA LYS A 49 17.87 4.29 10.87
C LYS A 49 17.26 2.94 10.58
N HIS A 50 16.88 2.24 11.66
CA HIS A 50 16.02 1.08 11.57
C HIS A 50 14.58 1.48 11.29
N HIS A 51 13.95 0.78 10.34
CA HIS A 51 12.50 0.86 10.12
C HIS A 51 11.85 -0.37 10.73
N PHE A 52 10.82 -0.20 11.56
CA PHE A 52 9.98 -1.28 12.04
C PHE A 52 8.64 -0.74 12.55
N GLN A 53 7.58 -1.44 12.19
CA GLN A 53 6.21 -1.27 12.70
C GLN A 53 5.33 -2.45 12.25
N HIS A 54 5.65 -3.06 11.10
CA HIS A 54 4.97 -4.24 10.62
C HIS A 54 5.19 -5.41 11.56
N PHE A 55 4.09 -6.09 11.95
CA PHE A 55 4.14 -7.36 12.65
C PHE A 55 3.16 -8.34 12.05
N TYR A 56 3.57 -9.60 12.01
CA TYR A 56 2.76 -10.74 11.61
C TYR A 56 3.32 -11.99 12.25
N PHE A 57 2.56 -12.61 13.15
CA PHE A 57 3.02 -13.81 13.85
C PHE A 57 1.86 -14.76 14.18
N ARG A 58 2.21 -16.04 14.32
CA ARG A 58 1.32 -17.10 14.75
C ARG A 58 1.46 -17.35 16.25
N SER A 59 0.33 -17.43 16.94
CA SER A 59 0.22 -17.90 18.33
C SER A 59 -0.49 -19.26 18.34
N ALA A 60 0.24 -20.32 18.71
CA ALA A 60 -0.32 -21.63 18.91
C ALA A 60 -0.57 -21.85 20.40
N VAL A 61 -1.79 -22.29 20.76
CA VAL A 61 -2.27 -22.37 22.13
C VAL A 61 -2.76 -23.79 22.44
N LYS A 62 -2.37 -24.34 23.60
CA LYS A 62 -2.95 -25.55 24.19
C LYS A 62 -3.89 -25.16 25.32
N GLY A 63 -5.16 -25.58 25.21
CA GLY A 63 -6.22 -25.22 26.15
C GLY A 63 -7.07 -24.04 25.64
N ALA A 64 -8.19 -23.83 26.33
CA ALA A 64 -9.05 -22.67 26.12
C ALA A 64 -8.75 -21.61 27.18
N GLY A 65 -8.94 -20.32 26.83
CA GLY A 65 -8.78 -19.25 27.82
C GLY A 65 -8.42 -17.93 27.17
N LYS A 66 -8.49 -16.87 27.96
CA LYS A 66 -8.11 -15.51 27.53
C LYS A 66 -6.59 -15.33 27.68
N VAL A 67 -5.93 -14.94 26.61
CA VAL A 67 -4.50 -14.61 26.57
C VAL A 67 -4.36 -13.13 26.27
N LYS A 68 -3.53 -12.44 27.02
CA LYS A 68 -3.11 -11.07 26.72
C LYS A 68 -1.82 -11.10 25.90
N TYR A 69 -1.75 -10.29 24.88
CA TYR A 69 -0.58 -10.08 24.03
C TYR A 69 -0.06 -8.65 24.22
N ALA A 70 1.25 -8.49 24.15
CA ALA A 70 1.90 -7.18 24.25
C ALA A 70 3.09 -7.09 23.29
N ILE A 71 3.07 -6.13 22.38
CA ILE A 71 4.27 -5.71 21.66
C ILE A 71 4.97 -4.69 22.54
N THR A 72 6.16 -5.05 23.05
CA THR A 72 6.84 -4.30 24.10
C THR A 72 7.76 -3.20 23.61
N ASN A 73 8.06 -3.16 22.31
CA ASN A 73 8.85 -2.11 21.67
C ASN A 73 8.04 -1.25 20.68
N ALA A 74 6.71 -1.24 20.84
CA ALA A 74 5.85 -0.43 19.96
C ALA A 74 6.14 1.08 20.09
N GLY A 75 6.59 1.54 21.25
CA GLY A 75 6.98 2.94 21.48
C GLY A 75 8.20 3.40 20.69
N ASP A 76 9.05 2.47 20.27
CA ASP A 76 10.25 2.75 19.47
C ASP A 76 10.03 2.54 17.97
N ALA A 77 8.80 2.19 17.54
CA ALA A 77 8.47 1.97 16.14
C ALA A 77 8.61 3.25 15.30
N SER A 78 8.78 3.08 14.00
CA SER A 78 9.01 4.19 13.04
C SER A 78 7.95 5.28 13.11
N TYR A 79 6.71 4.88 13.36
CA TYR A 79 5.53 5.77 13.44
C TYR A 79 4.74 5.52 14.73
N ALA A 80 5.42 5.55 15.89
CA ALA A 80 4.81 5.20 17.17
C ALA A 80 3.51 5.97 17.50
N LYS A 81 3.40 7.24 17.06
CA LYS A 81 2.18 8.04 17.22
C LYS A 81 0.99 7.46 16.42
N ALA A 82 1.25 6.72 15.38
CA ALA A 82 0.25 6.07 14.53
C ALA A 82 -0.45 4.90 15.23
N TRP A 83 0.08 4.37 16.34
CA TRP A 83 -0.63 3.36 17.13
C TRP A 83 -1.93 3.86 17.75
N LYS A 84 -2.08 5.17 17.91
CA LYS A 84 -3.34 5.75 18.37
C LYS A 84 -4.45 5.38 17.41
N ASP A 85 -5.53 4.81 17.95
CA ASP A 85 -6.72 4.35 17.20
C ASP A 85 -6.44 3.21 16.20
N SER A 86 -5.26 2.59 16.25
CA SER A 86 -4.95 1.37 15.52
C SER A 86 -5.57 0.16 16.20
N THR A 87 -5.80 -0.90 15.42
CA THR A 87 -6.23 -2.20 15.92
C THR A 87 -5.36 -3.31 15.34
N THR A 88 -5.13 -4.35 16.15
CA THR A 88 -4.55 -5.60 15.66
C THR A 88 -5.60 -6.38 14.85
N PHE A 89 -5.18 -7.04 13.79
CA PHE A 89 -6.00 -8.02 13.08
C PHE A 89 -5.70 -9.44 13.57
N ALA A 90 -6.73 -10.29 13.64
CA ALA A 90 -6.59 -11.69 14.01
C ALA A 90 -7.32 -12.59 13.01
N SER A 91 -6.72 -13.75 12.68
CA SER A 91 -7.32 -14.77 11.84
C SER A 91 -6.91 -16.17 12.28
N VAL A 92 -7.81 -17.14 12.13
CA VAL A 92 -7.55 -18.57 12.25
C VAL A 92 -7.28 -19.23 10.88
N ASN A 93 -7.54 -18.51 9.81
CA ASN A 93 -7.31 -18.93 8.42
C ASN A 93 -6.65 -17.78 7.65
N PRO A 94 -5.33 -17.56 7.80
CA PRO A 94 -4.67 -16.36 7.29
C PRO A 94 -4.64 -16.25 5.75
N SER A 95 -4.80 -17.35 5.03
CA SER A 95 -4.85 -17.35 3.56
C SER A 95 -6.17 -16.81 3.00
N ASP A 96 -7.23 -16.75 3.80
CA ASP A 96 -8.50 -16.13 3.42
C ASP A 96 -8.56 -14.67 3.91
N PRO A 97 -8.48 -13.68 3.01
CA PRO A 97 -8.56 -12.26 3.38
C PRO A 97 -9.84 -11.88 4.15
N GLY A 98 -10.95 -12.58 3.88
CA GLY A 98 -12.23 -12.36 4.56
C GLY A 98 -12.28 -12.87 6.00
N SER A 99 -11.33 -13.72 6.39
CA SER A 99 -11.24 -14.30 7.73
C SER A 99 -10.66 -13.34 8.77
N TRP A 100 -9.93 -12.32 8.37
CA TRP A 100 -9.29 -11.36 9.25
C TRP A 100 -10.30 -10.45 9.93
N LYS A 101 -10.20 -10.34 11.26
CA LYS A 101 -11.08 -9.53 12.10
C LYS A 101 -10.26 -8.60 12.96
N ARG A 102 -10.75 -7.38 13.14
CA ARG A 102 -10.14 -6.42 14.09
C ARG A 102 -10.31 -6.90 15.53
N VAL A 103 -9.27 -6.74 16.31
CA VAL A 103 -9.29 -6.97 17.77
C VAL A 103 -9.50 -5.61 18.45
N LEU A 104 -10.77 -5.30 18.74
CA LEU A 104 -11.21 -3.95 19.14
C LEU A 104 -10.71 -3.50 20.51
N ASP A 105 -10.26 -4.42 21.39
CA ASP A 105 -9.62 -4.08 22.67
C ASP A 105 -8.11 -3.79 22.54
N THR A 106 -7.60 -3.64 21.32
CA THR A 106 -6.22 -3.18 21.08
C THR A 106 -6.03 -1.78 21.66
N SER A 107 -4.98 -1.61 22.44
CA SER A 107 -4.66 -0.34 23.11
C SER A 107 -3.17 -0.06 23.09
N TYR A 108 -2.79 1.16 22.76
CA TYR A 108 -1.43 1.65 22.87
C TYR A 108 -1.28 2.55 24.08
N ASP A 109 -0.33 2.23 24.96
CA ASP A 109 0.03 3.04 26.11
C ASP A 109 1.38 3.75 25.85
N ALA A 110 1.33 5.05 25.58
CA ALA A 110 2.51 5.85 25.30
C ALA A 110 3.47 5.98 26.49
N SER A 111 2.99 5.76 27.74
CA SER A 111 3.84 5.83 28.94
C SER A 111 4.75 4.60 29.08
N THR A 112 4.29 3.45 28.63
CA THR A 112 5.06 2.20 28.64
C THR A 112 5.64 1.83 27.28
N GLY A 113 5.16 2.46 26.20
CA GLY A 113 5.50 2.12 24.83
C GLY A 113 4.94 0.79 24.36
N HIS A 114 3.92 0.25 25.05
CA HIS A 114 3.36 -1.06 24.74
C HIS A 114 2.07 -0.96 23.92
N LEU A 115 1.98 -1.78 22.86
CA LEU A 115 0.72 -2.07 22.17
C LEU A 115 0.18 -3.40 22.71
N THR A 116 -1.05 -3.42 23.24
CA THR A 116 -1.62 -4.60 23.89
C THR A 116 -3.01 -4.92 23.40
N TRP A 117 -3.36 -6.20 23.40
CA TRP A 117 -4.72 -6.70 23.16
C TRP A 117 -4.96 -8.02 23.89
N SER A 118 -6.21 -8.46 23.95
CA SER A 118 -6.55 -9.77 24.47
C SER A 118 -7.28 -10.60 23.41
N TYR A 119 -7.06 -11.89 23.44
CA TYR A 119 -7.77 -12.83 22.58
C TYR A 119 -8.31 -14.01 23.37
N ASN A 120 -9.57 -14.37 23.13
CA ASN A 120 -10.23 -15.49 23.81
C ASN A 120 -10.13 -16.75 22.95
N HIS A 121 -9.19 -17.63 23.26
CA HIS A 121 -9.02 -18.91 22.59
C HIS A 121 -10.11 -19.87 23.05
N LYS A 122 -10.98 -20.29 22.13
CA LYS A 122 -12.11 -21.19 22.45
C LYS A 122 -11.68 -22.64 22.66
N ALA A 123 -10.55 -23.02 22.07
CA ALA A 123 -9.96 -24.36 22.11
C ALA A 123 -8.46 -24.29 21.80
N SER A 124 -7.77 -25.42 21.92
CA SER A 124 -6.42 -25.55 21.35
C SER A 124 -6.41 -25.28 19.87
N GLY A 125 -5.40 -24.56 19.38
CA GLY A 125 -5.29 -24.20 17.97
C GLY A 125 -4.34 -23.04 17.73
N SER A 126 -4.27 -22.57 16.51
CA SER A 126 -3.46 -21.42 16.11
C SER A 126 -4.33 -20.23 15.74
N VAL A 127 -3.86 -19.03 16.11
CA VAL A 127 -4.39 -17.74 15.66
C VAL A 127 -3.21 -16.92 15.16
N TYR A 128 -3.41 -16.23 14.07
CA TYR A 128 -2.44 -15.30 13.51
C TYR A 128 -2.84 -13.87 13.87
N PHE A 129 -1.85 -13.06 14.23
CA PHE A 129 -2.03 -11.64 14.52
C PHE A 129 -1.17 -10.83 13.56
N ALA A 130 -1.73 -9.72 13.03
CA ALA A 130 -1.04 -8.87 12.09
C ALA A 130 -1.41 -7.39 12.28
N TYR A 131 -0.52 -6.50 11.84
CA TYR A 131 -0.77 -5.05 11.78
C TYR A 131 -1.84 -4.70 10.75
N PHE A 132 -1.76 -5.33 9.58
CA PHE A 132 -2.77 -5.31 8.53
C PHE A 132 -2.87 -6.73 7.92
N PRO A 133 -4.03 -7.17 7.40
CA PRO A 133 -4.15 -8.48 6.77
C PRO A 133 -3.06 -8.68 5.69
N PRO A 134 -2.19 -9.70 5.83
CA PRO A 134 -1.07 -9.88 4.93
C PRO A 134 -1.50 -10.26 3.51
N PHE A 135 -0.79 -9.77 2.52
CA PHE A 135 -0.81 -10.29 1.15
C PHE A 135 0.45 -11.12 0.96
N SER A 136 0.32 -12.44 0.97
CA SER A 136 1.46 -13.37 0.92
C SER A 136 2.06 -13.48 -0.48
N TYR A 137 3.30 -13.97 -0.56
CA TYR A 137 3.95 -14.20 -1.85
C TYR A 137 3.24 -15.29 -2.67
N GLU A 138 2.68 -16.32 -2.01
CA GLU A 138 1.85 -17.33 -2.68
C GLU A 138 0.61 -16.69 -3.34
N ARG A 139 -0.06 -15.76 -2.64
CA ARG A 139 -1.19 -15.02 -3.21
C ARG A 139 -0.76 -14.12 -4.37
N HIS A 140 0.41 -13.53 -4.29
CA HIS A 140 1.01 -12.79 -5.40
C HIS A 140 1.18 -13.69 -6.63
N LEU A 141 1.77 -14.87 -6.47
CA LEU A 141 1.94 -15.84 -7.56
C LEU A 141 0.60 -16.34 -8.13
N GLU A 142 -0.43 -16.51 -7.28
CA GLU A 142 -1.79 -16.85 -7.73
C GLU A 142 -2.40 -15.72 -8.59
N LEU A 143 -2.19 -14.46 -8.21
CA LEU A 143 -2.62 -13.29 -8.99
C LEU A 143 -1.91 -13.24 -10.35
N ILE A 144 -0.58 -13.40 -10.37
CA ILE A 144 0.22 -13.43 -11.59
C ILE A 144 -0.24 -14.57 -12.50
N SER A 145 -0.40 -15.78 -11.97
CA SER A 145 -0.88 -16.94 -12.74
C SER A 145 -2.29 -16.73 -13.32
N SER A 146 -3.15 -16.03 -12.58
CA SER A 146 -4.48 -15.65 -13.06
C SER A 146 -4.39 -14.65 -14.23
N CYS A 147 -3.47 -13.69 -14.16
CA CYS A 147 -3.20 -12.77 -15.26
C CYS A 147 -2.62 -13.50 -16.48
N GLU A 148 -1.64 -14.39 -16.30
CA GLU A 148 -1.03 -15.20 -17.37
C GLU A 148 -2.04 -16.09 -18.11
N SER A 149 -3.10 -16.51 -17.42
CA SER A 149 -4.17 -17.30 -17.99
C SER A 149 -5.13 -16.48 -18.88
N SER A 150 -5.07 -15.15 -18.83
CA SER A 150 -5.89 -14.26 -19.64
C SER A 150 -5.23 -14.01 -21.00
N PRO A 151 -5.96 -14.16 -22.13
CA PRO A 151 -5.43 -13.82 -23.46
C PRO A 151 -5.32 -12.31 -23.69
N ASP A 152 -5.88 -11.48 -22.79
CA ASP A 152 -6.02 -10.03 -22.98
C ASP A 152 -4.86 -9.23 -22.34
N CYS A 153 -3.86 -9.89 -21.76
CA CYS A 153 -2.68 -9.26 -21.21
C CYS A 153 -1.40 -10.06 -21.52
N GLU A 154 -0.27 -9.39 -21.36
CA GLU A 154 1.05 -9.98 -21.40
C GLU A 154 1.71 -9.80 -20.01
N VAL A 155 2.16 -10.87 -19.39
CA VAL A 155 2.95 -10.81 -18.17
C VAL A 155 4.42 -11.03 -18.52
N LYS A 156 5.27 -10.10 -18.08
CA LYS A 156 6.72 -10.18 -18.29
C LYS A 156 7.47 -9.89 -16.99
N SER A 157 8.53 -10.66 -16.75
CA SER A 157 9.54 -10.26 -15.81
C SER A 157 10.37 -9.11 -16.39
N LEU A 158 10.46 -8.00 -15.67
CA LEU A 158 11.34 -6.89 -16.03
C LEU A 158 12.79 -7.17 -15.58
N GLY A 159 12.99 -8.04 -14.61
CA GLY A 159 14.25 -8.45 -14.04
C GLY A 159 14.04 -9.19 -12.73
N LYS A 160 15.13 -9.36 -11.97
CA LYS A 160 15.09 -10.08 -10.70
C LYS A 160 15.50 -9.16 -9.54
N THR A 161 14.87 -9.40 -8.40
CA THR A 161 15.25 -8.82 -7.13
C THR A 161 16.57 -9.42 -6.59
N LEU A 162 17.07 -8.89 -5.49
CA LEU A 162 18.30 -9.40 -4.84
C LEU A 162 18.17 -10.84 -4.35
N ASP A 163 16.97 -11.27 -3.92
CA ASP A 163 16.71 -12.66 -3.52
C ASP A 163 16.33 -13.56 -4.72
N GLY A 164 16.34 -13.01 -5.94
CA GLY A 164 16.08 -13.74 -7.19
C GLY A 164 14.61 -13.92 -7.55
N ARG A 165 13.68 -13.20 -6.87
CA ARG A 165 12.27 -13.16 -7.28
C ARG A 165 12.11 -12.33 -8.54
N GLU A 166 11.08 -12.65 -9.33
CA GLU A 166 10.75 -11.87 -10.52
C GLU A 166 10.13 -10.51 -10.13
N ILE A 167 10.34 -9.52 -10.99
CA ILE A 167 9.64 -8.23 -10.94
C ILE A 167 8.65 -8.24 -12.09
N GLU A 168 7.44 -8.74 -11.81
CA GLU A 168 6.42 -8.94 -12.83
C GLU A 168 5.73 -7.65 -13.23
N CYS A 169 5.55 -7.48 -14.53
CA CYS A 169 4.78 -6.40 -15.12
C CYS A 169 3.65 -6.98 -15.98
N VAL A 170 2.42 -6.66 -15.65
CA VAL A 170 1.23 -6.99 -16.39
C VAL A 170 0.94 -5.87 -17.38
N SER A 171 1.05 -6.15 -18.68
CA SER A 171 0.80 -5.18 -19.75
C SER A 171 -0.47 -5.51 -20.49
N LEU A 172 -1.39 -4.55 -20.67
CA LEU A 172 -2.68 -4.76 -21.33
C LEU A 172 -3.22 -3.48 -21.95
N GLY A 173 -4.20 -3.62 -22.85
CA GLY A 173 -4.76 -2.51 -23.60
C GLY A 173 -3.98 -2.19 -24.89
N SER A 174 -4.57 -1.32 -25.74
CA SER A 174 -4.02 -0.98 -27.06
C SER A 174 -4.16 0.51 -27.36
N GLY A 175 -4.36 1.33 -26.35
CA GLY A 175 -4.53 2.76 -26.48
C GLY A 175 -3.21 3.49 -26.75
N ASN A 176 -3.31 4.77 -27.12
CA ASN A 176 -2.17 5.61 -27.44
C ASN A 176 -1.62 6.43 -26.28
N ARG A 177 -2.15 6.23 -25.06
CA ARG A 177 -1.62 6.78 -23.82
C ARG A 177 -1.05 5.68 -22.94
N THR A 178 0.13 5.88 -22.41
CA THR A 178 0.80 4.93 -21.53
C THR A 178 0.49 5.25 -20.07
N CYS A 179 -0.12 4.30 -19.37
CA CYS A 179 -0.41 4.40 -17.95
C CYS A 179 0.42 3.38 -17.17
N TRP A 180 1.26 3.85 -16.26
CA TRP A 180 2.00 3.01 -15.34
C TRP A 180 1.39 3.07 -13.95
N ILE A 181 1.31 1.91 -13.28
CA ILE A 181 0.84 1.82 -11.90
C ILE A 181 1.76 0.87 -11.15
N THR A 182 2.43 1.40 -10.12
CA THR A 182 3.30 0.63 -9.22
C THR A 182 2.66 0.47 -7.86
N HIS A 183 2.95 -0.65 -7.18
CA HIS A 183 2.34 -0.96 -5.89
C HIS A 183 3.40 -1.50 -4.93
N ARG A 184 3.20 -1.24 -3.63
CA ARG A 184 3.91 -1.89 -2.54
C ARG A 184 5.43 -1.72 -2.61
N GLN A 185 5.93 -0.50 -2.88
CA GLN A 185 7.35 -0.18 -2.74
C GLN A 185 7.82 -0.41 -1.29
N HIS A 186 6.96 -0.09 -0.32
CA HIS A 186 7.16 -0.43 1.08
C HIS A 186 6.43 -1.74 1.39
N PRO A 187 7.16 -2.79 1.76
CA PRO A 187 6.61 -4.15 1.84
C PRO A 187 5.56 -4.34 2.93
N GLY A 188 5.57 -3.53 4.00
CA GLY A 188 4.58 -3.55 5.07
C GLY A 188 3.18 -3.06 4.65
N GLU A 189 3.08 -2.35 3.52
CA GLU A 189 1.86 -1.74 2.99
C GLU A 189 1.03 -2.74 2.16
N ASN A 190 0.56 -3.81 2.80
CA ASN A 190 -0.16 -4.91 2.14
C ASN A 190 -1.40 -4.47 1.37
N MET A 191 -2.06 -3.36 1.77
CA MET A 191 -3.25 -2.83 1.11
C MET A 191 -2.97 -2.42 -0.34
N ALA A 192 -1.73 -2.03 -0.65
CA ALA A 192 -1.35 -1.65 -2.01
C ALA A 192 -1.45 -2.83 -2.99
N GLU A 193 -1.13 -4.05 -2.56
CA GLU A 193 -1.21 -5.22 -3.43
C GLU A 193 -2.65 -5.77 -3.51
N TYR A 194 -3.47 -5.63 -2.46
CA TYR A 194 -4.93 -5.86 -2.56
C TYR A 194 -5.59 -4.88 -3.54
N TYR A 195 -5.11 -3.65 -3.58
CA TYR A 195 -5.53 -2.67 -4.60
C TYR A 195 -5.18 -3.17 -6.01
N ALA A 196 -3.94 -3.63 -6.23
CA ALA A 196 -3.51 -4.19 -7.51
C ALA A 196 -4.36 -5.38 -7.93
N GLU A 197 -4.67 -6.29 -7.00
CA GLU A 197 -5.55 -7.43 -7.24
C GLU A 197 -6.95 -6.98 -7.69
N GLY A 198 -7.53 -5.99 -7.02
CA GLY A 198 -8.82 -5.43 -7.42
C GLY A 198 -8.82 -4.79 -8.80
N LEU A 199 -7.78 -3.99 -9.09
CA LEU A 199 -7.58 -3.36 -10.39
C LEU A 199 -7.46 -4.39 -11.52
N LEU A 200 -6.57 -5.37 -11.37
CA LEU A 200 -6.36 -6.44 -12.38
C LEU A 200 -7.59 -7.32 -12.53
N THR A 201 -8.27 -7.64 -11.42
CA THR A 201 -9.53 -8.39 -11.47
C THR A 201 -10.56 -7.69 -12.35
N ARG A 202 -10.74 -6.38 -12.24
CA ARG A 202 -11.70 -5.63 -13.07
C ARG A 202 -11.22 -5.50 -14.51
N LEU A 203 -9.93 -5.18 -14.73
CA LEU A 203 -9.36 -4.96 -16.07
C LEU A 203 -9.37 -6.23 -16.94
N LEU A 204 -9.23 -7.40 -16.33
CA LEU A 204 -9.13 -8.70 -17.03
C LEU A 204 -10.39 -9.56 -16.88
N GLY A 205 -11.40 -9.10 -16.10
CA GLY A 205 -12.61 -9.88 -15.84
C GLY A 205 -12.33 -11.19 -15.09
N LEU A 206 -11.40 -11.17 -14.12
CA LEU A 206 -11.01 -12.36 -13.35
C LEU A 206 -12.01 -12.76 -12.26
N ASP A 207 -13.10 -12.04 -12.13
CA ASP A 207 -14.18 -12.40 -11.20
C ASP A 207 -15.12 -13.46 -11.80
N SER A 208 -16.13 -13.83 -11.03
CA SER A 208 -17.12 -14.86 -11.45
C SER A 208 -17.92 -14.51 -12.70
N SER A 209 -17.91 -13.26 -13.17
CA SER A 209 -18.56 -12.86 -14.42
C SER A 209 -17.79 -13.32 -15.66
N GLY A 210 -16.47 -13.49 -15.54
CA GLY A 210 -15.57 -13.86 -16.63
C GLY A 210 -15.57 -12.85 -17.78
N SER A 211 -15.96 -11.59 -17.51
CA SER A 211 -16.06 -10.56 -18.56
C SER A 211 -15.75 -9.17 -18.01
N VAL A 212 -15.26 -8.30 -18.90
CA VAL A 212 -14.99 -6.89 -18.58
C VAL A 212 -16.24 -6.04 -18.80
N ASP A 213 -16.43 -5.01 -17.96
CA ASP A 213 -17.52 -4.05 -18.13
C ASP A 213 -17.25 -3.06 -19.29
N GLY A 214 -18.28 -2.32 -19.69
CA GLY A 214 -18.20 -1.37 -20.82
C GLY A 214 -17.21 -0.22 -20.59
N MET A 215 -16.97 0.19 -19.33
CA MET A 215 -15.97 1.20 -18.99
C MET A 215 -14.55 0.64 -19.22
N VAL A 216 -14.29 -0.58 -18.75
CA VAL A 216 -13.02 -1.27 -18.98
C VAL A 216 -12.76 -1.45 -20.46
N ALA A 217 -13.74 -1.96 -21.23
CA ALA A 217 -13.62 -2.14 -22.67
C ALA A 217 -13.27 -0.83 -23.42
N ARG A 218 -13.76 0.31 -22.91
CA ARG A 218 -13.44 1.64 -23.40
C ARG A 218 -12.01 2.05 -23.00
N VAL A 219 -11.64 1.90 -21.74
CA VAL A 219 -10.35 2.35 -21.19
C VAL A 219 -9.19 1.55 -21.79
N LEU A 220 -9.36 0.27 -22.07
CA LEU A 220 -8.36 -0.55 -22.78
C LEU A 220 -8.07 -0.11 -24.23
N LYS A 221 -8.98 0.66 -24.84
CA LYS A 221 -8.75 1.33 -26.13
C LYS A 221 -8.13 2.71 -26.00
N MET A 222 -8.13 3.28 -24.80
CA MET A 222 -7.55 4.60 -24.50
C MET A 222 -6.09 4.47 -24.05
N TYR A 223 -5.81 3.48 -23.21
CA TYR A 223 -4.52 3.28 -22.58
C TYR A 223 -3.85 1.97 -23.00
N THR A 224 -2.52 2.00 -23.01
CA THR A 224 -1.67 0.84 -22.78
C THR A 224 -1.22 0.91 -21.33
N PHE A 225 -1.62 -0.07 -20.54
CA PHE A 225 -1.27 -0.17 -19.13
C PHE A 225 -0.01 -0.99 -18.95
N HIS A 226 0.81 -0.58 -17.98
CA HIS A 226 1.89 -1.36 -17.39
C HIS A 226 1.71 -1.34 -15.87
N ILE A 227 1.43 -2.49 -15.29
CA ILE A 227 1.06 -2.63 -13.88
C ILE A 227 2.08 -3.54 -13.21
N VAL A 228 2.77 -3.03 -12.20
CA VAL A 228 3.68 -3.81 -11.34
C VAL A 228 2.95 -4.06 -10.01
N PRO A 229 2.43 -5.27 -9.78
CA PRO A 229 1.60 -5.55 -8.59
C PRO A 229 2.38 -5.48 -7.28
N SER A 230 3.68 -5.82 -7.31
CA SER A 230 4.56 -5.79 -6.15
C SER A 230 5.95 -5.28 -6.54
N MET A 231 6.32 -4.10 -6.04
CA MET A 231 7.66 -3.54 -6.26
C MET A 231 8.70 -4.18 -5.33
N ASN A 232 8.31 -4.71 -4.17
CA ASN A 232 9.25 -5.16 -3.14
C ASN A 232 8.88 -6.55 -2.58
N PRO A 233 8.89 -7.59 -3.44
CA PRO A 233 8.53 -8.95 -3.01
C PRO A 233 9.53 -9.54 -2.00
N ASP A 234 10.81 -9.13 -2.03
CA ASP A 234 11.81 -9.59 -1.07
C ASP A 234 11.54 -9.07 0.33
N GLY A 235 11.34 -7.76 0.48
CA GLY A 235 11.00 -7.15 1.75
C GLY A 235 9.66 -7.69 2.29
N ALA A 236 8.67 -7.92 1.41
CA ALA A 236 7.40 -8.51 1.77
C ALA A 236 7.57 -9.91 2.37
N ALA A 237 8.31 -10.80 1.72
CA ALA A 237 8.58 -12.17 2.21
C ALA A 237 9.38 -12.16 3.52
N ARG A 238 10.26 -11.19 3.72
CA ARG A 238 11.08 -11.04 4.94
C ARG A 238 10.32 -10.39 6.12
N GLY A 239 9.10 -9.89 5.90
CA GLY A 239 8.32 -9.20 6.92
C GLY A 239 8.87 -7.82 7.28
N HIS A 240 9.50 -7.13 6.32
CA HIS A 240 9.96 -5.77 6.47
C HIS A 240 8.79 -4.78 6.47
N LEU A 241 9.00 -3.63 7.11
CA LEU A 241 8.09 -2.49 7.02
C LEU A 241 8.31 -1.71 5.73
N ARG A 242 9.59 -1.39 5.40
CA ARG A 242 9.90 -0.31 4.47
C ARG A 242 10.97 -0.65 3.43
N THR A 243 11.97 -1.45 3.79
CA THR A 243 13.15 -1.65 2.94
C THR A 243 13.13 -2.95 2.15
N ASN A 244 13.93 -3.01 1.06
CA ASN A 244 14.15 -4.21 0.28
C ASN A 244 15.14 -5.19 0.96
N ALA A 245 15.64 -6.18 0.22
CA ALA A 245 16.50 -7.23 0.75
C ALA A 245 17.85 -6.74 1.25
N CYS A 246 18.39 -5.62 0.76
CA CYS A 246 19.64 -5.03 1.25
C CYS A 246 19.43 -3.83 2.18
N GLY A 247 18.18 -3.46 2.48
CA GLY A 247 17.85 -2.33 3.35
C GLY A 247 17.71 -1.00 2.61
N ALA A 248 17.47 -1.00 1.30
CA ALA A 248 17.17 0.21 0.54
C ALA A 248 15.67 0.53 0.63
N ASN A 249 15.35 1.80 0.87
CA ASN A 249 14.00 2.33 0.77
C ASN A 249 13.68 2.65 -0.70
N LEU A 250 12.94 1.79 -1.38
CA LEU A 250 12.71 1.91 -2.83
C LEU A 250 12.15 3.28 -3.23
N ASN A 251 11.29 3.88 -2.41
CA ASN A 251 10.75 5.21 -2.69
C ASN A 251 11.73 6.36 -2.33
N ARG A 252 13.04 6.07 -2.28
CA ARG A 252 14.16 7.03 -2.21
C ARG A 252 15.25 6.71 -3.24
N GLU A 253 15.02 5.72 -4.10
CA GLU A 253 16.01 5.18 -5.03
C GLU A 253 15.79 5.63 -6.49
N TRP A 254 14.79 6.53 -6.76
CA TRP A 254 14.40 6.86 -8.14
C TRP A 254 15.32 7.85 -8.84
N ALA A 255 16.16 8.57 -8.11
CA ALA A 255 17.18 9.45 -8.63
C ALA A 255 18.27 9.69 -7.60
N SER A 256 19.46 10.07 -8.03
CA SER A 256 20.45 10.65 -7.12
C SER A 256 20.00 12.02 -6.62
N THR A 257 20.30 12.32 -5.37
CA THR A 257 20.05 13.63 -4.74
C THR A 257 21.22 14.08 -3.91
N GLY A 258 21.37 15.39 -3.71
CA GLY A 258 22.47 15.93 -2.95
C GLY A 258 23.85 15.81 -3.65
N GLU A 259 24.89 16.10 -2.91
CA GLU A 259 26.28 15.92 -3.34
C GLU A 259 26.84 14.64 -2.75
N GLU A 260 27.65 13.89 -3.50
CA GLU A 260 28.26 12.65 -3.04
C GLU A 260 29.03 12.85 -1.72
N GLY A 261 28.69 12.05 -0.72
CA GLY A 261 29.24 12.16 0.63
C GLY A 261 28.51 13.12 1.57
N ALA A 262 27.49 13.83 1.12
CA ALA A 262 26.61 14.62 1.99
C ALA A 262 25.62 13.73 2.76
N ASP A 263 25.10 14.27 3.86
CA ASP A 263 24.16 13.53 4.73
C ASP A 263 22.80 13.23 4.08
N ASP A 264 22.42 13.97 3.06
CA ASP A 264 21.17 13.83 2.29
C ASP A 264 21.39 13.20 0.91
N TYR A 265 22.59 12.66 0.64
CA TYR A 265 22.91 12.00 -0.61
C TYR A 265 22.17 10.65 -0.74
N TYR A 266 21.50 10.48 -1.86
CA TYR A 266 20.98 9.19 -2.35
C TYR A 266 21.56 8.89 -3.73
N GLU A 267 21.86 7.62 -3.98
CA GLU A 267 22.34 7.15 -5.28
C GLU A 267 21.18 6.95 -6.27
N ALA A 268 21.48 7.06 -7.57
CA ALA A 268 20.59 6.57 -8.60
C ALA A 268 20.42 5.04 -8.48
N PRO A 269 19.31 4.44 -8.97
CA PRO A 269 19.09 3.01 -8.83
C PRO A 269 20.16 2.18 -9.53
N THR A 270 20.67 1.16 -8.83
CA THR A 270 21.63 0.17 -9.35
C THR A 270 21.08 -1.24 -9.19
N LEU A 271 21.67 -2.20 -9.93
CA LEU A 271 21.31 -3.62 -9.82
C LEU A 271 21.69 -4.23 -8.48
N GLU A 272 22.71 -3.68 -7.83
CA GLU A 272 23.25 -4.16 -6.56
C GLU A 272 22.46 -3.65 -5.36
N ARG A 273 21.77 -2.50 -5.52
CA ARG A 273 21.10 -1.83 -4.42
C ARG A 273 19.57 -1.84 -4.56
N SER A 274 19.05 -1.44 -5.71
CA SER A 274 17.62 -1.32 -5.97
C SER A 274 17.26 -1.81 -7.37
N PRO A 275 17.51 -3.12 -7.67
CA PRO A 275 17.20 -3.68 -8.98
C PRO A 275 15.74 -3.50 -9.36
N GLU A 276 14.85 -3.48 -8.38
CA GLU A 276 13.43 -3.27 -8.56
C GLU A 276 13.14 -1.93 -9.26
N VAL A 277 13.71 -0.85 -8.74
CA VAL A 277 13.56 0.49 -9.32
C VAL A 277 14.31 0.58 -10.65
N TYR A 278 15.52 0.03 -10.71
CA TYR A 278 16.36 0.05 -11.92
C TYR A 278 15.63 -0.55 -13.14
N HIS A 279 15.05 -1.73 -12.98
CA HIS A 279 14.36 -2.41 -14.08
C HIS A 279 13.06 -1.72 -14.50
N VAL A 280 12.28 -1.28 -13.51
CA VAL A 280 11.00 -0.58 -13.78
C VAL A 280 11.25 0.75 -14.47
N LEU A 281 12.19 1.57 -13.98
CA LEU A 281 12.52 2.87 -14.58
C LEU A 281 13.04 2.74 -16.01
N ARG A 282 13.91 1.75 -16.27
CA ARG A 282 14.35 1.46 -17.64
C ARG A 282 13.20 1.10 -18.57
N LYS A 283 12.23 0.31 -18.08
CA LYS A 283 11.07 -0.04 -18.90
C LYS A 283 10.17 1.16 -19.16
N MET A 284 10.01 2.04 -18.19
CA MET A 284 9.31 3.32 -18.36
C MET A 284 9.99 4.20 -19.43
N ASP A 285 11.34 4.21 -19.47
CA ASP A 285 12.10 4.94 -20.52
C ASP A 285 11.82 4.41 -21.94
N GLU A 286 11.62 3.09 -22.07
CA GLU A 286 11.31 2.45 -23.35
C GLU A 286 9.88 2.74 -23.82
N THR A 287 8.92 2.78 -22.90
CA THR A 287 7.49 2.87 -23.21
C THR A 287 6.94 4.28 -23.15
N GLY A 288 7.62 5.20 -22.45
CA GLY A 288 7.08 6.48 -22.05
C GLY A 288 6.04 6.38 -20.94
N VAL A 289 5.63 7.53 -20.40
CA VAL A 289 4.59 7.62 -19.35
C VAL A 289 3.72 8.84 -19.61
N ASP A 290 2.41 8.67 -19.74
CA ASP A 290 1.43 9.77 -19.81
C ASP A 290 0.67 9.96 -18.50
N ALA A 291 0.44 8.86 -17.75
CA ALA A 291 -0.17 8.86 -16.43
C ALA A 291 0.55 7.86 -15.54
N PHE A 292 0.78 8.24 -14.30
CA PHE A 292 1.48 7.41 -13.31
C PHE A 292 0.77 7.45 -11.95
N LEU A 293 0.62 6.29 -11.35
CA LEU A 293 0.16 6.13 -9.98
C LEU A 293 1.13 5.22 -9.21
N ASP A 294 1.55 5.67 -8.03
CA ASP A 294 2.31 4.89 -7.06
C ASP A 294 1.42 4.60 -5.85
N VAL A 295 1.13 3.33 -5.59
CA VAL A 295 0.13 2.93 -4.61
C VAL A 295 0.78 2.46 -3.33
N HIS A 296 0.47 3.14 -2.24
CA HIS A 296 1.06 3.01 -0.91
C HIS A 296 0.03 2.82 0.20
N GLY A 297 0.51 2.83 1.44
CA GLY A 297 -0.27 2.89 2.67
C GLY A 297 0.37 3.81 3.71
N ASP A 298 -0.46 4.62 4.39
CA ASP A 298 -0.04 5.55 5.44
C ASP A 298 -0.48 5.09 6.82
N GLU A 299 0.45 5.03 7.77
CA GLU A 299 0.20 4.59 9.14
C GLU A 299 -0.55 5.62 9.97
N ALA A 300 -0.40 6.90 9.63
CA ALA A 300 -0.87 8.01 10.47
C ALA A 300 -2.25 8.50 10.07
N LEU A 301 -2.47 8.79 8.80
CA LEU A 301 -3.71 9.40 8.32
C LEU A 301 -4.80 8.34 8.06
N PRO A 302 -5.95 8.45 8.71
CA PRO A 302 -7.06 7.51 8.55
C PRO A 302 -7.93 7.82 7.31
N PHE A 303 -7.30 8.04 6.15
CA PHE A 303 -7.96 8.43 4.92
C PHE A 303 -7.29 7.79 3.71
N ASN A 304 -8.05 7.59 2.63
CA ASN A 304 -7.46 7.44 1.30
C ASN A 304 -7.28 8.83 0.70
N PHE A 305 -6.09 9.11 0.17
CA PHE A 305 -5.79 10.41 -0.43
C PHE A 305 -4.72 10.32 -1.52
N LEU A 306 -4.60 11.40 -2.30
CA LEU A 306 -3.53 11.56 -3.27
C LEU A 306 -2.56 12.63 -2.80
N ALA A 307 -1.27 12.35 -2.95
CA ALA A 307 -0.21 13.35 -2.95
C ALA A 307 0.24 13.57 -4.40
N GLY A 308 0.28 14.82 -4.81
CA GLY A 308 0.71 15.21 -6.15
C GLY A 308 2.21 15.54 -6.21
N SER A 309 2.59 16.16 -7.30
CA SER A 309 3.97 16.59 -7.57
C SER A 309 4.10 18.12 -7.58
N GLU A 310 3.40 18.79 -6.66
CA GLU A 310 3.27 20.26 -6.62
C GLU A 310 4.62 20.98 -6.45
N GLY A 311 5.54 20.37 -5.73
CA GLY A 311 6.90 20.90 -5.52
C GLY A 311 7.85 20.73 -6.69
N CYS A 312 7.44 20.04 -7.77
CA CYS A 312 8.30 19.81 -8.94
C CYS A 312 8.43 21.07 -9.80
N THR A 313 9.60 21.27 -10.42
CA THR A 313 9.90 22.44 -11.28
C THR A 313 9.04 22.54 -12.52
N ASN A 314 8.44 21.43 -12.97
CA ASN A 314 7.51 21.38 -14.10
C ASN A 314 6.03 21.41 -13.69
N TRP A 315 5.72 21.62 -12.42
CA TRP A 315 4.34 21.78 -11.97
C TRP A 315 3.68 22.96 -12.67
N SER A 316 2.54 22.72 -13.28
CA SER A 316 1.87 23.68 -14.15
C SER A 316 0.37 23.72 -13.88
N SER A 317 -0.30 24.77 -14.41
CA SER A 317 -1.77 24.85 -14.34
C SER A 317 -2.46 23.63 -14.96
N ARG A 318 -1.88 23.03 -15.99
CA ARG A 318 -2.35 21.77 -16.59
C ARG A 318 -2.27 20.63 -15.60
N LEU A 319 -1.12 20.40 -14.97
CA LEU A 319 -0.95 19.31 -13.99
C LEU A 319 -1.84 19.49 -12.77
N LYS A 320 -1.99 20.72 -12.28
CA LYS A 320 -2.92 21.06 -11.20
C LYS A 320 -4.37 20.73 -11.58
N ALA A 321 -4.80 21.11 -12.78
CA ALA A 321 -6.16 20.82 -13.26
C ALA A 321 -6.39 19.31 -13.43
N LEU A 322 -5.41 18.58 -13.96
CA LEU A 322 -5.46 17.11 -14.08
C LEU A 322 -5.56 16.44 -12.71
N HIS A 323 -4.75 16.87 -11.74
CA HIS A 323 -4.79 16.34 -10.36
C HIS A 323 -6.17 16.56 -9.74
N GLY A 324 -6.68 17.79 -9.78
CA GLY A 324 -8.00 18.10 -9.24
C GLY A 324 -9.13 17.34 -9.93
N ALA A 325 -9.08 17.21 -11.26
CA ALA A 325 -10.07 16.49 -12.06
C ALA A 325 -10.05 14.98 -11.78
N PHE A 326 -8.86 14.38 -11.71
CA PHE A 326 -8.68 12.97 -11.38
C PHE A 326 -9.21 12.66 -9.98
N LEU A 327 -8.80 13.44 -9.00
CA LEU A 327 -9.20 13.26 -7.61
C LEU A 327 -10.72 13.44 -7.41
N ALA A 328 -11.32 14.47 -8.04
CA ALA A 328 -12.76 14.69 -7.99
C ALA A 328 -13.56 13.56 -8.69
N SER A 329 -13.03 12.99 -9.77
CA SER A 329 -13.64 11.83 -10.42
C SER A 329 -13.51 10.57 -9.58
N TYR A 330 -12.36 10.38 -8.93
CA TYR A 330 -12.12 9.22 -8.07
C TYR A 330 -13.01 9.26 -6.82
N GLU A 331 -13.17 10.42 -6.17
CA GLU A 331 -14.11 10.62 -5.05
C GLU A 331 -15.56 10.27 -5.45
N ARG A 332 -15.98 10.58 -6.67
CA ARG A 332 -17.30 10.18 -7.18
C ARG A 332 -17.41 8.69 -7.44
N ALA A 333 -16.33 8.06 -7.87
CA ALA A 333 -16.31 6.63 -8.19
C ALA A 333 -16.24 5.74 -6.94
N ASN A 334 -15.71 6.27 -5.82
CA ASN A 334 -15.51 5.51 -4.60
C ASN A 334 -15.71 6.38 -3.35
N SER A 335 -16.67 5.98 -2.49
CA SER A 335 -17.02 6.72 -1.26
C SER A 335 -15.94 6.70 -0.18
N ASP A 336 -14.91 5.86 -0.32
CA ASP A 336 -13.77 5.81 0.59
C ASP A 336 -12.68 6.83 0.23
N MET A 337 -12.79 7.44 -0.97
CA MET A 337 -11.89 8.48 -1.44
C MET A 337 -12.36 9.86 -0.97
N GLN A 338 -11.43 10.78 -0.77
CA GLN A 338 -11.71 12.16 -0.40
C GLN A 338 -10.59 13.09 -0.94
N ARG A 339 -10.84 14.42 -0.94
CA ARG A 339 -9.95 15.43 -1.52
C ARG A 339 -9.61 16.60 -0.59
N LYS A 340 -9.87 16.45 0.71
CA LYS A 340 -9.65 17.53 1.68
C LYS A 340 -8.40 17.35 2.51
N ILE A 341 -7.96 16.10 2.68
CA ILE A 341 -6.84 15.73 3.55
C ILE A 341 -5.80 15.01 2.69
N SER A 342 -4.58 15.50 2.75
CA SER A 342 -3.39 14.93 2.10
C SER A 342 -2.17 15.35 2.91
N TYR A 343 -0.99 14.98 2.45
CA TYR A 343 0.24 15.61 2.90
C TYR A 343 0.26 17.09 2.51
N GLU A 344 0.95 17.91 3.31
CA GLU A 344 1.27 19.27 2.88
C GLU A 344 2.16 19.18 1.63
N PRO A 345 1.85 19.93 0.56
CA PRO A 345 2.67 19.92 -0.63
C PRO A 345 4.06 20.51 -0.37
N ASP A 346 5.05 19.98 -1.05
CA ASP A 346 6.39 20.57 -1.04
C ASP A 346 6.35 22.01 -1.55
N GLU A 347 7.24 22.86 -1.03
CA GLU A 347 7.43 24.21 -1.54
C GLU A 347 7.81 24.18 -3.05
N PRO A 348 7.37 25.15 -3.84
CA PRO A 348 7.64 25.16 -5.27
C PRO A 348 9.14 25.01 -5.60
N ASN A 349 9.47 24.07 -6.45
CA ASN A 349 10.82 23.69 -6.87
C ASN A 349 11.68 22.99 -5.78
N HIS A 350 11.06 22.52 -4.69
CA HIS A 350 11.77 21.80 -3.62
C HIS A 350 11.36 20.33 -3.50
N ALA A 351 10.66 19.78 -4.49
CA ALA A 351 10.31 18.36 -4.48
C ALA A 351 11.56 17.47 -4.49
N LEU A 352 11.56 16.46 -3.63
CA LEU A 352 12.62 15.45 -3.60
C LEU A 352 12.52 14.56 -4.83
N THR A 353 13.50 14.63 -5.72
CA THR A 353 13.50 13.92 -7.00
C THR A 353 13.78 12.42 -6.91
N ASN A 354 14.25 11.95 -5.76
CA ASN A 354 14.43 10.53 -5.47
C ASN A 354 13.12 9.82 -5.04
N ILE A 355 12.03 10.57 -4.84
CA ILE A 355 10.68 10.03 -4.64
C ILE A 355 10.09 9.67 -6.01
N CYS A 356 9.47 8.50 -6.10
CA CYS A 356 8.94 7.92 -7.33
C CYS A 356 8.05 8.87 -8.12
N SER A 357 6.96 9.33 -7.53
CA SER A 357 5.99 10.19 -8.22
C SER A 357 6.60 11.52 -8.70
N ASN A 358 7.51 12.11 -7.94
CA ASN A 358 8.21 13.34 -8.31
C ASN A 358 9.17 13.09 -9.50
N GLN A 359 9.94 12.00 -9.43
CA GLN A 359 10.85 11.63 -10.51
C GLN A 359 10.11 11.39 -11.82
N ILE A 360 9.01 10.63 -11.78
CA ILE A 360 8.23 10.31 -12.98
C ILE A 360 7.54 11.56 -13.53
N ALA A 361 6.99 12.44 -12.67
CA ALA A 361 6.44 13.72 -13.09
C ALA A 361 7.45 14.56 -13.87
N LEU A 362 8.67 14.68 -13.35
CA LEU A 362 9.74 15.47 -13.96
C LEU A 362 10.24 14.82 -15.26
N ARG A 363 10.58 13.51 -15.19
CA ARG A 363 11.22 12.78 -16.30
C ARG A 363 10.34 12.73 -17.56
N PHE A 364 9.04 12.54 -17.39
CA PHE A 364 8.12 12.35 -18.50
C PHE A 364 7.16 13.53 -18.72
N ASN A 365 7.28 14.60 -17.91
CA ASN A 365 6.34 15.74 -17.91
C ASN A 365 4.88 15.25 -17.95
N CYS A 366 4.51 14.30 -17.10
CA CYS A 366 3.24 13.60 -17.10
C CYS A 366 2.43 13.85 -15.82
N PHE A 367 1.15 13.45 -15.86
CA PHE A 367 0.35 13.32 -14.64
C PHE A 367 0.92 12.20 -13.78
N SER A 368 1.32 12.53 -12.55
CA SER A 368 1.96 11.59 -11.62
C SER A 368 1.51 11.88 -10.20
N VAL A 369 1.07 10.84 -9.49
CA VAL A 369 0.55 10.93 -8.12
C VAL A 369 0.94 9.71 -7.28
N THR A 370 1.08 9.93 -5.97
CA THR A 370 1.09 8.86 -4.96
C THR A 370 -0.32 8.72 -4.39
N LEU A 371 -0.83 7.49 -4.31
CA LEU A 371 -2.06 7.15 -3.62
C LEU A 371 -1.74 6.47 -2.31
N GLU A 372 -2.24 7.02 -1.22
CA GLU A 372 -2.09 6.48 0.12
C GLU A 372 -3.40 5.89 0.63
N GLN A 373 -3.29 4.78 1.37
CA GLN A 373 -4.40 4.05 1.98
C GLN A 373 -4.16 3.89 3.49
N PRO A 374 -5.19 3.98 4.35
CA PRO A 374 -4.97 3.89 5.80
C PRO A 374 -4.65 2.46 6.25
N PHE A 375 -3.85 2.32 7.32
CA PHE A 375 -3.76 1.07 8.09
C PHE A 375 -4.92 0.90 9.09
N LYS A 376 -5.64 1.98 9.38
CA LYS A 376 -6.72 2.07 10.38
C LYS A 376 -8.10 1.93 9.74
N ASP A 377 -9.13 2.46 10.41
CA ASP A 377 -10.41 2.70 9.74
C ASP A 377 -10.30 3.92 8.83
N CYS A 378 -11.06 3.92 7.75
CA CYS A 378 -11.15 5.06 6.82
C CYS A 378 -12.25 6.02 7.29
N LEU A 379 -11.85 7.18 7.81
CA LEU A 379 -12.80 8.14 8.39
C LEU A 379 -13.68 8.87 7.36
N THR A 380 -13.38 8.78 6.06
CA THR A 380 -14.28 9.24 5.00
C THR A 380 -15.58 8.45 4.99
N ASN A 381 -15.49 7.13 5.23
CA ASN A 381 -16.61 6.21 5.26
C ASN A 381 -16.34 5.15 6.35
N PRO A 382 -16.57 5.47 7.64
CA PRO A 382 -16.14 4.65 8.75
C PRO A 382 -16.84 3.28 8.81
N ASP A 383 -16.07 2.23 9.10
CA ASP A 383 -16.55 0.89 9.46
C ASP A 383 -15.78 0.43 10.71
N PRO A 384 -16.22 0.81 11.92
CA PRO A 384 -15.49 0.50 13.15
C PRO A 384 -15.27 -0.99 13.39
N GLU A 385 -16.14 -1.86 12.86
CA GLU A 385 -16.02 -3.30 13.01
C GLU A 385 -14.94 -3.90 12.11
N ARG A 386 -14.88 -3.48 10.84
CA ARG A 386 -13.95 -4.05 9.86
C ARG A 386 -12.76 -3.16 9.53
N GLY A 387 -12.93 -1.84 9.66
CA GLY A 387 -11.92 -0.84 9.31
C GLY A 387 -11.57 -0.82 7.84
N TRP A 388 -10.40 -0.28 7.52
CA TRP A 388 -9.79 -0.49 6.21
C TRP A 388 -9.36 -1.96 6.10
N ASN A 389 -9.68 -2.60 5.01
CA ASN A 389 -9.50 -4.05 4.87
C ASN A 389 -9.28 -4.45 3.41
N PRO A 390 -8.87 -5.71 3.13
CA PRO A 390 -8.59 -6.20 1.79
C PRO A 390 -9.68 -5.94 0.76
N ALA A 391 -10.94 -6.15 1.12
CA ALA A 391 -12.05 -5.97 0.17
C ALA A 391 -12.25 -4.50 -0.23
N ARG A 392 -12.07 -3.56 0.72
CA ARG A 392 -12.15 -2.12 0.45
C ARG A 392 -10.97 -1.64 -0.38
N ALA A 393 -9.76 -2.11 -0.09
CA ALA A 393 -8.57 -1.80 -0.89
C ALA A 393 -8.74 -2.30 -2.34
N ALA A 394 -9.20 -3.54 -2.53
CA ALA A 394 -9.51 -4.07 -3.85
C ALA A 394 -10.60 -3.26 -4.58
N GLN A 395 -11.66 -2.84 -3.87
CA GLN A 395 -12.72 -2.00 -4.46
C GLN A 395 -12.21 -0.61 -4.83
N LEU A 396 -11.27 -0.04 -4.07
CA LEU A 396 -10.61 1.21 -4.42
C LEU A 396 -9.82 1.04 -5.72
N GLY A 397 -9.05 -0.05 -5.86
CA GLY A 397 -8.34 -0.39 -7.10
C GLY A 397 -9.26 -0.55 -8.32
N LYS A 398 -10.41 -1.21 -8.15
CA LYS A 398 -11.42 -1.28 -9.22
C LYS A 398 -11.91 0.08 -9.68
N SER A 399 -12.04 1.03 -8.77
CA SER A 399 -12.67 2.33 -9.01
C SER A 399 -11.77 3.33 -9.74
N VAL A 400 -10.44 3.13 -9.79
CA VAL A 400 -9.50 4.07 -10.45
C VAL A 400 -9.73 4.19 -11.95
N ILE A 401 -10.28 3.16 -12.58
CA ILE A 401 -10.57 3.09 -14.01
C ILE A 401 -11.49 4.26 -14.45
N ASP A 402 -12.47 4.60 -13.62
CA ASP A 402 -13.41 5.69 -13.89
C ASP A 402 -12.70 7.06 -13.87
N ALA A 403 -11.74 7.25 -12.96
CA ALA A 403 -10.95 8.47 -12.87
C ALA A 403 -9.97 8.59 -14.06
N LEU A 404 -9.32 7.49 -14.45
CA LEU A 404 -8.45 7.44 -15.63
C LEU A 404 -9.23 7.74 -16.90
N ALA A 405 -10.43 7.17 -17.07
CA ALA A 405 -11.30 7.45 -18.22
C ALA A 405 -11.66 8.94 -18.31
N TYR A 406 -11.85 9.60 -17.17
CA TYR A 406 -12.24 11.00 -17.10
C TYR A 406 -11.11 11.94 -17.56
N VAL A 407 -9.87 11.70 -17.13
CA VAL A 407 -8.74 12.61 -17.43
C VAL A 407 -8.05 12.32 -18.77
N TYR A 408 -8.31 11.16 -19.37
CA TYR A 408 -7.66 10.74 -20.62
C TYR A 408 -7.58 11.81 -21.71
N PRO A 409 -8.68 12.56 -22.06
CA PRO A 409 -8.63 13.54 -23.14
C PRO A 409 -7.63 14.68 -22.90
N TYR A 410 -7.33 14.94 -21.63
CA TYR A 410 -6.59 16.14 -21.19
C TYR A 410 -5.14 15.84 -20.78
N LEU A 411 -4.70 14.57 -20.76
CA LEU A 411 -3.36 14.19 -20.29
C LEU A 411 -2.23 14.90 -21.01
N ARG A 412 -2.38 15.14 -22.32
CA ARG A 412 -1.40 15.81 -23.18
C ARG A 412 -2.04 17.00 -23.92
N ASP A 413 -3.17 17.49 -23.44
CA ASP A 413 -3.83 18.64 -24.04
C ASP A 413 -3.15 19.95 -23.59
N GLU A 414 -2.67 20.73 -24.55
CA GLU A 414 -2.02 22.02 -24.34
C GLU A 414 -2.95 23.20 -24.67
N THR A 415 -4.23 22.95 -24.94
CA THR A 415 -5.21 23.99 -25.33
C THR A 415 -5.67 24.87 -24.16
N GLU A 416 -5.00 24.80 -23.01
CA GLU A 416 -5.32 25.58 -21.83
C GLU A 416 -6.78 25.36 -21.33
N PHE A 417 -7.29 24.12 -21.48
CA PHE A 417 -8.65 23.74 -21.10
C PHE A 417 -9.01 24.15 -19.67
N TRP A 418 -8.00 24.24 -18.79
CA TRP A 418 -8.15 24.66 -17.39
C TRP A 418 -8.66 26.09 -17.24
N ASN A 419 -8.45 26.97 -18.23
CA ASN A 419 -8.98 28.34 -18.22
C ASN A 419 -10.50 28.37 -18.42
N SER A 420 -11.09 27.31 -18.98
CA SER A 420 -12.54 27.19 -19.16
C SER A 420 -13.26 26.49 -18.02
N LEU A 421 -12.51 25.96 -17.04
CA LEU A 421 -13.10 25.31 -15.87
C LEU A 421 -13.73 26.36 -14.96
N PRO A 422 -14.96 26.13 -14.45
CA PRO A 422 -15.55 27.02 -13.46
C PRO A 422 -14.67 27.06 -12.21
N ALA A 423 -14.53 28.24 -11.59
CA ALA A 423 -13.92 28.35 -10.28
C ALA A 423 -14.68 27.47 -9.26
N GLU A 424 -13.99 26.95 -8.26
CA GLU A 424 -14.59 26.02 -7.29
C GLU A 424 -15.79 26.64 -6.55
N ASP A 425 -15.75 27.95 -6.30
CA ASP A 425 -16.81 28.74 -5.69
C ASP A 425 -17.96 29.11 -6.67
N ALA A 426 -17.76 28.92 -7.96
CA ALA A 426 -18.79 29.18 -8.97
C ALA A 426 -19.84 28.05 -9.07
N TYR A 427 -19.62 26.91 -8.42
CA TYR A 427 -20.61 25.84 -8.41
C TYR A 427 -21.78 26.16 -7.48
N VAL A 428 -22.86 26.67 -8.05
CA VAL A 428 -24.13 26.83 -7.34
C VAL A 428 -24.91 25.50 -7.44
N ARG A 429 -25.15 24.86 -6.29
CA ARG A 429 -25.98 23.64 -6.24
C ARG A 429 -27.37 23.99 -6.77
N PRO A 430 -27.88 23.29 -7.79
CA PRO A 430 -29.24 23.51 -8.25
C PRO A 430 -30.23 23.36 -7.08
N THR A 431 -31.12 24.32 -6.92
CA THR A 431 -32.24 24.18 -5.97
C THR A 431 -33.04 22.97 -6.35
N ASN A 432 -33.24 22.05 -5.42
CA ASN A 432 -34.07 20.87 -5.65
C ASN A 432 -35.50 21.30 -5.90
N LYS A 433 -35.99 21.10 -7.12
CA LYS A 433 -37.37 21.44 -7.50
C LYS A 433 -38.43 20.42 -7.01
N TYR A 434 -38.00 19.40 -6.29
CA TYR A 434 -38.80 18.29 -5.81
C TYR A 434 -38.94 18.25 -4.27
N ASN A 435 -38.60 19.34 -3.58
CA ASN A 435 -38.95 19.56 -2.18
C ASN A 435 -40.20 20.42 -2.10
#